data_a1ca2d4bc2b6337ed889ec535597792a
#
_entry.id   a1ca2d4bc2b6337ed889ec535597792a
#
_cell.length_a   1.000
_cell.length_b   1.000
_cell.length_c   1.000
_cell.angle_alpha   90.00
_cell.angle_beta   90.00
_cell.angle_gamma   90.00
#
_symmetry.space_group_name_H-M   'P 1'
#
loop_
_entity.id
_entity.type
_entity.pdbx_description
1 polymer ?
#
loop_
_entity_poly.entity_id
_entity_poly.type
_entity_poly.pdbx_seq_one_letter_code
_entity_poly.pdbx_strand_id
1 'polypeptide(L)'
;KHKHTPFGNFQMEYFFYLWFMTNDNPIGLFDSGVGGTSIWKAIHELLPYEDTIYLADSKNAPYGLKSKDEIISLSKKNTEFLLEKNAKIIVVACNTATTNAIKELRASYSVPFIGIEPAIKPAAIHSKTQKIGILATKGTLSSELFNKAVEIYQDTIIIEQVGYGLVELIEDGKLNSPEMNQLLHSYLEPMVKEDIDYLVLGCSHYPYLIPQLKKILPSNIKIIDSGEAVARQTLNVLNAKSGLHKEGKSKNIFYSNGNPKVLEAILNHQYKVAFKDF
;
A
#
# COMPACT_ATOMS: atom_id res chain seq x y z
N LYS A 1 60.43 3.93 14.04
CA LYS A 1 59.73 2.70 13.58
C LYS A 1 58.32 2.73 14.16
N HIS A 2 57.35 3.29 13.44
CA HIS A 2 55.94 3.18 13.81
C HIS A 2 55.34 2.03 13.02
N LYS A 3 54.82 1.03 13.74
CA LYS A 3 54.03 -0.05 13.16
C LYS A 3 52.60 0.46 12.94
N HIS A 4 52.15 0.55 11.70
CA HIS A 4 50.76 0.68 11.34
C HIS A 4 50.05 -0.66 11.56
N THR A 5 49.02 -0.67 12.37
CA THR A 5 48.10 -1.81 12.56
C THR A 5 46.99 -1.76 11.48
N PRO A 6 46.71 -2.87 10.79
CA PRO A 6 45.70 -2.91 9.72
C PRO A 6 44.33 -3.29 10.30
N PHE A 7 43.72 -2.42 11.12
CA PHE A 7 42.38 -2.72 11.69
C PHE A 7 41.22 -2.01 10.98
N GLY A 8 41.51 -1.15 9.98
CA GLY A 8 40.47 -0.35 9.29
C GLY A 8 39.73 -1.05 8.15
N ASN A 9 40.36 -2.02 7.48
CA ASN A 9 39.73 -2.62 6.27
C ASN A 9 38.82 -3.81 6.56
N PHE A 10 39.00 -4.50 7.69
CA PHE A 10 38.21 -5.70 8.01
C PHE A 10 36.74 -5.38 8.35
N GLN A 11 36.45 -4.24 8.97
CA GLN A 11 35.07 -3.84 9.29
C GLN A 11 34.32 -3.39 8.07
N MET A 12 34.94 -2.71 7.11
CA MET A 12 34.29 -2.28 5.87
C MET A 12 34.02 -3.45 4.92
N GLU A 13 34.96 -4.40 4.81
CA GLU A 13 34.76 -5.64 4.04
C GLU A 13 33.68 -6.54 4.66
N TYR A 14 33.61 -6.63 6.00
CA TYR A 14 32.56 -7.39 6.70
C TYR A 14 31.17 -6.74 6.55
N PHE A 15 31.08 -5.42 6.56
CA PHE A 15 29.85 -4.66 6.26
C PHE A 15 29.45 -4.83 4.78
N PHE A 16 30.41 -4.80 3.86
CA PHE A 16 30.16 -5.06 2.44
C PHE A 16 29.77 -6.52 2.19
N TYR A 17 30.39 -7.48 2.86
CA TYR A 17 30.08 -8.91 2.76
C TYR A 17 28.70 -9.25 3.34
N LEU A 18 28.35 -8.66 4.48
CA LEU A 18 27.01 -8.79 5.06
C LEU A 18 25.92 -8.16 4.16
N TRP A 19 26.25 -7.11 3.44
CA TRP A 19 25.30 -6.43 2.54
C TRP A 19 25.06 -7.21 1.23
N PHE A 20 26.06 -7.92 0.72
CA PHE A 20 25.92 -8.82 -0.42
C PHE A 20 25.26 -10.18 -0.09
N MET A 21 25.29 -10.59 1.18
CA MET A 21 24.69 -11.87 1.62
C MET A 21 23.20 -11.79 1.96
N THR A 22 22.57 -10.63 1.90
CA THR A 22 21.16 -10.43 2.31
C THR A 22 20.17 -10.33 1.14
N ASN A 23 20.55 -10.81 -0.03
CA ASN A 23 19.68 -10.76 -1.22
C ASN A 23 18.42 -11.64 -1.06
N ASP A 24 18.50 -12.66 -0.21
CA ASP A 24 17.42 -13.64 0.03
C ASP A 24 16.38 -13.17 1.07
N ASN A 25 16.58 -12.00 1.66
CA ASN A 25 15.64 -11.45 2.62
C ASN A 25 14.33 -10.99 1.94
N PRO A 26 13.16 -11.17 2.58
CA PRO A 26 11.88 -10.90 1.96
C PRO A 26 11.59 -9.42 1.81
N ILE A 27 10.69 -9.09 0.87
CA ILE A 27 9.95 -7.83 0.85
C ILE A 27 8.89 -7.91 1.94
N GLY A 28 8.95 -7.04 2.94
CA GLY A 28 7.91 -6.90 3.94
C GLY A 28 6.81 -5.96 3.46
N LEU A 29 5.55 -6.35 3.61
CA LEU A 29 4.40 -5.50 3.31
C LEU A 29 3.47 -5.48 4.52
N PHE A 30 2.88 -4.32 4.82
CA PHE A 30 1.78 -4.26 5.77
C PHE A 30 0.67 -3.32 5.30
N ASP A 31 -0.54 -3.64 5.70
CA ASP A 31 -1.74 -2.84 5.52
C ASP A 31 -2.61 -2.88 6.77
N SER A 32 -3.53 -1.94 6.89
CA SER A 32 -4.56 -1.96 7.95
C SER A 32 -5.47 -3.20 7.91
N GLY A 33 -5.44 -3.96 6.81
CA GLY A 33 -6.27 -5.14 6.62
C GLY A 33 -5.93 -5.91 5.35
N VAL A 34 -6.97 -6.41 4.68
CA VAL A 34 -6.82 -7.24 3.47
C VAL A 34 -6.50 -6.43 2.21
N GLY A 35 -6.78 -5.11 2.21
CA GLY A 35 -6.74 -4.25 1.02
C GLY A 35 -5.37 -4.18 0.35
N GLY A 36 -4.30 -4.10 1.12
CA GLY A 36 -2.93 -4.02 0.61
C GLY A 36 -2.47 -5.23 -0.20
N THR A 37 -3.24 -6.32 -0.22
CA THR A 37 -2.99 -7.43 -1.14
C THR A 37 -3.19 -7.04 -2.61
N SER A 38 -3.91 -5.95 -2.90
CA SER A 38 -3.94 -5.35 -4.25
C SER A 38 -2.55 -4.87 -4.69
N ILE A 39 -1.80 -4.29 -3.75
CA ILE A 39 -0.42 -3.83 -3.94
C ILE A 39 0.55 -5.01 -3.99
N TRP A 40 0.37 -5.98 -3.09
CA TRP A 40 1.16 -7.20 -3.11
C TRP A 40 1.05 -7.93 -4.48
N LYS A 41 -0.16 -8.05 -5.03
CA LYS A 41 -0.37 -8.65 -6.36
C LYS A 41 0.44 -7.94 -7.44
N ALA A 42 0.39 -6.62 -7.51
CA ALA A 42 1.14 -5.84 -8.49
C ALA A 42 2.67 -6.01 -8.31
N ILE A 43 3.15 -6.09 -7.06
CA ILE A 43 4.57 -6.35 -6.77
C ILE A 43 4.94 -7.77 -7.18
N HIS A 44 4.15 -8.78 -6.82
CA HIS A 44 4.43 -10.17 -7.12
C HIS A 44 4.39 -10.47 -8.63
N GLU A 45 3.50 -9.82 -9.38
CA GLU A 45 3.46 -9.91 -10.85
C GLU A 45 4.72 -9.34 -11.50
N LEU A 46 5.25 -8.22 -10.98
CA LEU A 46 6.46 -7.59 -11.50
C LEU A 46 7.74 -8.26 -10.99
N LEU A 47 7.72 -8.82 -9.79
CA LEU A 47 8.85 -9.40 -9.05
C LEU A 47 8.52 -10.84 -8.60
N PRO A 48 8.27 -11.79 -9.52
CA PRO A 48 7.71 -13.10 -9.19
C PRO A 48 8.67 -14.02 -8.42
N TYR A 49 9.95 -13.68 -8.37
CA TYR A 49 10.98 -14.47 -7.69
C TYR A 49 11.32 -13.94 -6.28
N GLU A 50 10.80 -12.77 -5.91
CA GLU A 50 11.05 -12.18 -4.61
C GLU A 50 10.21 -12.84 -3.52
N ASP A 51 10.84 -13.21 -2.41
CA ASP A 51 10.15 -13.64 -1.20
C ASP A 51 9.37 -12.47 -0.60
N THR A 52 8.16 -12.73 -0.12
CA THR A 52 7.32 -11.69 0.48
C THR A 52 6.72 -12.13 1.81
N ILE A 53 6.56 -11.18 2.73
CA ILE A 53 5.78 -11.33 3.96
C ILE A 53 4.74 -10.22 3.99
N TYR A 54 3.47 -10.58 4.04
CA TYR A 54 2.34 -9.67 4.11
C TYR A 54 1.68 -9.72 5.47
N LEU A 55 1.46 -8.56 6.09
CA LEU A 55 0.73 -8.40 7.35
C LEU A 55 -0.60 -7.67 7.08
N ALA A 56 -1.71 -8.33 7.39
CA ALA A 56 -3.04 -7.72 7.45
C ALA A 56 -3.37 -7.39 8.92
N ASP A 57 -3.31 -6.12 9.29
CA ASP A 57 -3.67 -5.66 10.65
C ASP A 57 -5.19 -5.49 10.80
N SER A 58 -5.94 -6.51 10.36
CA SER A 58 -7.41 -6.51 10.25
C SER A 58 -8.12 -6.31 11.59
N LYS A 59 -7.50 -6.70 12.72
CA LYS A 59 -8.01 -6.44 14.08
C LYS A 59 -8.17 -4.95 14.37
N ASN A 60 -7.30 -4.14 13.77
CA ASN A 60 -7.25 -2.69 13.96
C ASN A 60 -7.85 -1.91 12.77
N ALA A 61 -8.40 -2.60 11.76
CA ALA A 61 -9.09 -1.96 10.64
C ALA A 61 -10.42 -1.30 11.10
N PRO A 62 -10.85 -0.19 10.45
CA PRO A 62 -10.12 0.60 9.46
C PRO A 62 -9.19 1.65 10.12
N TYR A 63 -8.01 1.87 9.58
CA TYR A 63 -7.11 2.94 10.05
C TYR A 63 -7.66 4.35 9.76
N GLY A 64 -8.53 4.47 8.77
CA GLY A 64 -9.09 5.76 8.34
C GLY A 64 -9.89 6.52 9.39
N LEU A 65 -10.30 5.87 10.49
CA LEU A 65 -11.05 6.45 11.60
C LEU A 65 -10.19 6.69 12.85
N LYS A 66 -8.91 6.30 12.83
CA LYS A 66 -8.00 6.40 13.97
C LYS A 66 -7.28 7.75 14.00
N SER A 67 -6.80 8.13 15.17
CA SER A 67 -5.90 9.27 15.33
C SER A 67 -4.55 9.04 14.66
N LYS A 68 -3.85 10.12 14.30
CA LYS A 68 -2.52 10.04 13.69
C LYS A 68 -1.53 9.27 14.59
N ASP A 69 -1.57 9.49 15.89
CA ASP A 69 -0.66 8.85 16.85
C ASP A 69 -0.92 7.34 16.94
N GLU A 70 -2.19 6.90 16.91
CA GLU A 70 -2.55 5.49 16.84
C GLU A 70 -2.05 4.84 15.53
N ILE A 71 -2.22 5.53 14.39
CA ILE A 71 -1.75 5.05 13.09
C ILE A 71 -0.22 4.89 13.10
N ILE A 72 0.51 5.86 13.65
CA ILE A 72 1.97 5.80 13.78
C ILE A 72 2.37 4.61 14.68
N SER A 73 1.74 4.44 15.84
CA SER A 73 2.02 3.36 16.78
C SER A 73 1.81 1.98 16.14
N LEU A 74 0.67 1.76 15.48
CA LEU A 74 0.36 0.52 14.77
C LEU A 74 1.34 0.28 13.61
N SER A 75 1.69 1.32 12.85
CA SER A 75 2.64 1.21 11.75
C SER A 75 4.05 0.87 12.22
N LYS A 76 4.50 1.38 13.38
CA LYS A 76 5.77 0.99 14.01
C LYS A 76 5.75 -0.48 14.42
N LYS A 77 4.69 -0.93 15.08
CA LYS A 77 4.52 -2.33 15.49
C LYS A 77 4.59 -3.29 14.31
N ASN A 78 3.87 -3.00 13.22
CA ASN A 78 3.92 -3.78 11.99
C ASN A 78 5.33 -3.78 11.35
N THR A 79 6.00 -2.63 11.38
CA THR A 79 7.38 -2.48 10.89
C THR A 79 8.35 -3.35 11.69
N GLU A 80 8.29 -3.29 13.01
CA GLU A 80 9.16 -4.05 13.92
C GLU A 80 9.00 -5.56 13.71
N PHE A 81 7.76 -6.05 13.57
CA PHE A 81 7.52 -7.44 13.23
C PHE A 81 8.16 -7.85 11.90
N LEU A 82 8.08 -7.02 10.87
CA LEU A 82 8.72 -7.30 9.58
C LEU A 82 10.25 -7.27 9.67
N LEU A 83 10.82 -6.37 10.48
CA LEU A 83 12.26 -6.30 10.72
C LEU A 83 12.77 -7.54 11.47
N GLU A 84 12.01 -8.06 12.44
CA GLU A 84 12.31 -9.35 13.10
C GLU A 84 12.34 -10.54 12.10
N LYS A 85 11.66 -10.42 10.98
CA LYS A 85 11.67 -11.36 9.86
C LYS A 85 12.73 -11.04 8.80
N ASN A 86 13.63 -10.11 9.09
CA ASN A 86 14.73 -9.67 8.22
C ASN A 86 14.24 -9.04 6.90
N ALA A 87 13.10 -8.35 6.88
CA ALA A 87 12.64 -7.68 5.67
C ALA A 87 13.69 -6.68 5.14
N LYS A 88 14.10 -6.83 3.88
CA LYS A 88 15.12 -5.96 3.22
C LYS A 88 14.57 -4.62 2.76
N ILE A 89 13.27 -4.52 2.60
CA ILE A 89 12.48 -3.33 2.23
C ILE A 89 11.10 -3.47 2.82
N ILE A 90 10.47 -2.37 3.22
CA ILE A 90 9.10 -2.37 3.74
C ILE A 90 8.20 -1.54 2.84
N VAL A 91 7.11 -2.16 2.37
CA VAL A 91 6.05 -1.51 1.61
C VAL A 91 4.89 -1.24 2.56
N VAL A 92 4.61 0.04 2.81
CA VAL A 92 3.42 0.50 3.54
C VAL A 92 2.27 0.50 2.55
N ALA A 93 1.56 -0.64 2.45
CA ALA A 93 0.54 -0.88 1.43
C ALA A 93 -0.83 -0.26 1.77
N CYS A 94 -0.89 0.57 2.80
CA CYS A 94 -2.06 1.30 3.28
C CYS A 94 -1.91 2.80 2.98
N ASN A 95 -2.86 3.40 2.24
CA ASN A 95 -2.84 4.85 1.98
C ASN A 95 -2.89 5.66 3.27
N THR A 96 -3.79 5.31 4.20
CA THR A 96 -3.91 5.99 5.49
C THR A 96 -2.63 5.90 6.32
N ALA A 97 -2.02 4.70 6.41
CA ALA A 97 -0.75 4.53 7.11
C ALA A 97 0.37 5.33 6.43
N THR A 98 0.47 5.29 5.11
CA THR A 98 1.46 6.08 4.36
C THR A 98 1.32 7.56 4.66
N THR A 99 0.14 8.13 4.45
CA THR A 99 -0.04 9.59 4.55
C THR A 99 0.13 10.13 5.98
N ASN A 100 -0.03 9.28 7.00
CA ASN A 100 0.07 9.68 8.40
C ASN A 100 1.38 9.25 9.08
N ALA A 101 2.01 8.14 8.67
CA ALA A 101 3.13 7.55 9.40
C ALA A 101 4.45 7.46 8.60
N ILE A 102 4.46 7.55 7.27
CA ILE A 102 5.65 7.26 6.45
C ILE A 102 6.87 8.13 6.80
N LYS A 103 6.64 9.41 7.14
CA LYS A 103 7.70 10.35 7.54
C LYS A 103 8.38 9.90 8.83
N GLU A 104 7.59 9.49 9.82
CA GLU A 104 8.06 9.01 11.10
C GLU A 104 8.77 7.67 10.96
N LEU A 105 8.24 6.73 10.15
CA LEU A 105 8.89 5.44 9.89
C LEU A 105 10.26 5.63 9.24
N ARG A 106 10.38 6.49 8.23
CA ARG A 106 11.66 6.81 7.57
C ARG A 106 12.67 7.48 8.49
N ALA A 107 12.21 8.23 9.49
CA ALA A 107 13.07 8.84 10.49
C ALA A 107 13.53 7.86 11.57
N SER A 108 12.71 6.83 11.87
CA SER A 108 12.97 5.90 12.98
C SER A 108 13.76 4.65 12.58
N TYR A 109 13.74 4.25 11.30
CA TYR A 109 14.34 2.99 10.84
C TYR A 109 15.21 3.19 9.61
N SER A 110 16.31 2.41 9.49
CA SER A 110 17.27 2.48 8.38
C SER A 110 16.85 1.71 7.13
N VAL A 111 15.88 0.78 7.24
CA VAL A 111 15.36 0.01 6.12
C VAL A 111 14.64 0.93 5.11
N PRO A 112 14.73 0.67 3.79
CA PRO A 112 13.98 1.45 2.80
C PRO A 112 12.48 1.27 2.96
N PHE A 113 11.72 2.37 2.86
CA PHE A 113 10.25 2.37 2.89
C PHE A 113 9.68 2.85 1.57
N ILE A 114 8.76 2.06 1.01
CA ILE A 114 7.88 2.45 -0.09
C ILE A 114 6.49 2.70 0.49
N GLY A 115 5.94 3.87 0.23
CA GLY A 115 4.57 4.21 0.61
C GLY A 115 3.65 4.20 -0.60
N ILE A 116 2.36 4.09 -0.35
CA ILE A 116 1.30 4.24 -1.36
C ILE A 116 0.59 5.58 -1.17
N GLU A 117 0.52 6.37 -2.23
CA GLU A 117 -0.22 7.63 -2.27
C GLU A 117 -1.31 7.54 -3.35
N PRO A 118 -2.43 8.27 -3.21
CA PRO A 118 -3.43 8.36 -4.27
C PRO A 118 -2.80 8.83 -5.59
N ALA A 119 -3.23 8.23 -6.70
CA ALA A 119 -2.66 8.49 -8.04
C ALA A 119 -3.16 9.83 -8.64
N ILE A 120 -3.05 10.93 -7.87
CA ILE A 120 -3.51 12.29 -8.25
C ILE A 120 -2.76 12.77 -9.48
N LYS A 121 -1.41 12.67 -9.44
CA LYS A 121 -0.56 13.18 -10.52
C LYS A 121 -0.95 12.64 -11.91
N PRO A 122 -0.99 11.34 -12.17
CA PRO A 122 -1.36 10.84 -13.49
C PRO A 122 -2.81 11.17 -13.86
N ALA A 123 -3.76 11.20 -12.91
CA ALA A 123 -5.14 11.59 -13.18
C ALA A 123 -5.22 13.06 -13.60
N ALA A 124 -4.61 13.99 -12.87
CA ALA A 124 -4.64 15.41 -13.18
C ALA A 124 -3.97 15.73 -14.53
N ILE A 125 -2.82 15.10 -14.84
CA ILE A 125 -2.09 15.34 -16.10
C ILE A 125 -2.88 14.85 -17.32
N HIS A 126 -3.63 13.75 -17.18
CA HIS A 126 -4.33 13.12 -18.31
C HIS A 126 -5.81 13.44 -18.38
N SER A 127 -6.37 14.14 -17.39
CA SER A 127 -7.76 14.59 -17.38
C SER A 127 -8.00 15.58 -18.54
N LYS A 128 -9.09 15.36 -19.28
CA LYS A 128 -9.54 16.25 -20.35
C LYS A 128 -10.55 17.27 -19.86
N THR A 129 -11.35 16.90 -18.86
CA THR A 129 -12.35 17.79 -18.24
C THR A 129 -11.72 18.69 -17.18
N GLN A 130 -10.45 18.42 -16.78
CA GLN A 130 -9.79 19.02 -15.64
C GLN A 130 -10.57 18.81 -14.32
N LYS A 131 -11.38 17.76 -14.27
CA LYS A 131 -12.14 17.34 -13.09
C LYS A 131 -11.87 15.88 -12.81
N ILE A 132 -11.38 15.58 -11.61
CA ILE A 132 -11.11 14.21 -11.16
C ILE A 132 -11.83 13.94 -9.85
N GLY A 133 -12.36 12.73 -9.69
CA GLY A 133 -12.91 12.24 -8.44
C GLY A 133 -11.84 11.50 -7.64
N ILE A 134 -11.81 11.67 -6.33
CA ILE A 134 -10.97 10.88 -5.43
C ILE A 134 -11.86 10.23 -4.39
N LEU A 135 -11.95 8.90 -4.44
CA LEU A 135 -12.63 8.10 -3.41
C LEU A 135 -11.57 7.56 -2.46
N ALA A 136 -11.58 7.99 -1.19
CA ALA A 136 -10.57 7.62 -0.22
C ALA A 136 -11.13 7.52 1.21
N THR A 137 -10.31 7.10 2.17
CA THR A 137 -10.68 7.13 3.58
C THR A 137 -10.57 8.54 4.16
N LYS A 138 -11.31 8.83 5.23
CA LYS A 138 -11.19 10.11 5.96
C LYS A 138 -9.74 10.38 6.36
N GLY A 139 -9.04 9.38 6.93
CA GLY A 139 -7.66 9.55 7.39
C GLY A 139 -6.67 9.84 6.26
N THR A 140 -6.96 9.44 5.00
CA THR A 140 -6.15 9.82 3.84
C THR A 140 -6.45 11.27 3.43
N LEU A 141 -7.72 11.62 3.22
CA LEU A 141 -8.12 12.95 2.73
C LEU A 141 -7.79 14.08 3.73
N SER A 142 -7.86 13.81 5.03
CA SER A 142 -7.52 14.81 6.06
C SER A 142 -6.01 14.93 6.35
N SER A 143 -5.15 14.15 5.70
CA SER A 143 -3.72 14.15 5.99
C SER A 143 -2.99 15.32 5.33
N GLU A 144 -1.95 15.83 6.01
CA GLU A 144 -1.09 16.89 5.49
C GLU A 144 -0.42 16.51 4.16
N LEU A 145 -0.02 15.23 4.03
CA LEU A 145 0.65 14.75 2.81
C LEU A 145 -0.30 14.75 1.61
N PHE A 146 -1.55 14.36 1.81
CA PHE A 146 -2.58 14.41 0.77
C PHE A 146 -2.87 15.85 0.36
N ASN A 147 -3.10 16.75 1.32
CA ASN A 147 -3.40 18.15 1.05
C ASN A 147 -2.27 18.82 0.24
N LYS A 148 -1.01 18.58 0.62
CA LYS A 148 0.14 19.07 -0.16
C LYS A 148 0.19 18.51 -1.58
N ALA A 149 -0.21 17.25 -1.78
CA ALA A 149 -0.27 16.66 -3.12
C ALA A 149 -1.37 17.30 -3.98
N VAL A 150 -2.52 17.63 -3.39
CA VAL A 150 -3.63 18.34 -4.07
C VAL A 150 -3.24 19.77 -4.45
N GLU A 151 -2.56 20.49 -3.56
CA GLU A 151 -2.09 21.87 -3.79
C GLU A 151 -1.18 22.03 -5.02
N ILE A 152 -0.55 20.95 -5.49
CA ILE A 152 0.31 20.97 -6.69
C ILE A 152 -0.51 21.12 -7.98
N TYR A 153 -1.78 20.69 -7.99
CA TYR A 153 -2.64 20.59 -9.18
C TYR A 153 -3.78 21.60 -9.16
N GLN A 154 -3.47 22.90 -8.99
CA GLN A 154 -4.45 23.99 -8.82
C GLN A 154 -5.36 24.18 -10.04
N ASP A 155 -4.92 23.78 -11.24
CA ASP A 155 -5.72 23.86 -12.46
C ASP A 155 -6.71 22.68 -12.61
N THR A 156 -6.66 21.71 -11.70
CA THR A 156 -7.54 20.54 -11.71
C THR A 156 -8.56 20.64 -10.56
N ILE A 157 -9.83 20.55 -10.88
CA ILE A 157 -10.90 20.45 -9.87
C ILE A 157 -10.88 19.03 -9.31
N ILE A 158 -10.61 18.91 -8.02
CA ILE A 158 -10.56 17.64 -7.32
C ILE A 158 -11.82 17.49 -6.47
N ILE A 159 -12.64 16.46 -6.77
CA ILE A 159 -13.88 16.16 -6.06
C ILE A 159 -13.57 14.99 -5.11
N GLU A 160 -13.50 15.32 -3.83
CA GLU A 160 -13.18 14.36 -2.77
C GLU A 160 -14.43 13.68 -2.23
N GLN A 161 -14.37 12.37 -2.07
CA GLN A 161 -15.42 11.58 -1.43
C GLN A 161 -14.82 10.64 -0.37
N VAL A 162 -15.30 10.79 0.85
CA VAL A 162 -14.98 9.81 1.91
C VAL A 162 -15.83 8.55 1.72
N GLY A 163 -15.19 7.40 1.58
CA GLY A 163 -15.86 6.11 1.43
C GLY A 163 -16.15 5.43 2.77
N TYR A 164 -17.02 6.03 3.61
CA TYR A 164 -17.44 5.41 4.86
C TYR A 164 -18.12 4.07 4.64
N GLY A 165 -17.83 3.08 5.48
CA GLY A 165 -18.42 1.74 5.44
C GLY A 165 -17.83 0.81 4.37
N LEU A 166 -17.11 1.33 3.37
CA LEU A 166 -16.58 0.49 2.27
C LEU A 166 -15.48 -0.46 2.76
N VAL A 167 -14.56 0.02 3.60
CA VAL A 167 -13.47 -0.81 4.15
C VAL A 167 -14.04 -1.91 5.04
N GLU A 168 -14.97 -1.56 5.91
CA GLU A 168 -15.63 -2.48 6.83
C GLU A 168 -16.35 -3.61 6.07
N LEU A 169 -17.09 -3.28 5.02
CA LEU A 169 -17.77 -4.28 4.20
C LEU A 169 -16.78 -5.20 3.45
N ILE A 170 -15.62 -4.66 3.03
CA ILE A 170 -14.58 -5.49 2.39
C ILE A 170 -13.93 -6.42 3.42
N GLU A 171 -13.59 -5.92 4.61
CA GLU A 171 -13.03 -6.72 5.71
C GLU A 171 -14.03 -7.79 6.22
N ASP A 172 -15.34 -7.54 6.08
CA ASP A 172 -16.40 -8.52 6.36
C ASP A 172 -16.63 -9.53 5.21
N GLY A 173 -15.91 -9.41 4.08
CA GLY A 173 -16.11 -10.24 2.89
C GLY A 173 -17.40 -9.94 2.11
N LYS A 174 -18.03 -8.77 2.33
CA LYS A 174 -19.32 -8.36 1.75
C LYS A 174 -19.18 -7.54 0.46
N LEU A 175 -18.19 -7.85 -0.38
CA LEU A 175 -17.89 -7.13 -1.63
C LEU A 175 -19.11 -6.95 -2.55
N ASN A 176 -19.98 -7.94 -2.63
CA ASN A 176 -21.13 -7.97 -3.55
C ASN A 176 -22.48 -7.77 -2.83
N SER A 177 -22.47 -7.23 -1.61
CA SER A 177 -23.71 -7.02 -0.86
C SER A 177 -24.56 -5.88 -1.45
N PRO A 178 -25.89 -5.90 -1.26
CA PRO A 178 -26.74 -4.76 -1.63
C PRO A 178 -26.32 -3.46 -0.95
N GLU A 179 -25.84 -3.53 0.28
CA GLU A 179 -25.34 -2.39 1.04
C GLU A 179 -24.10 -1.78 0.37
N MET A 180 -23.13 -2.59 -0.08
CA MET A 180 -22.00 -2.12 -0.86
C MET A 180 -22.45 -1.37 -2.13
N ASN A 181 -23.37 -1.94 -2.87
CA ASN A 181 -23.91 -1.30 -4.08
C ASN A 181 -24.57 0.05 -3.76
N GLN A 182 -25.36 0.12 -2.70
CA GLN A 182 -26.04 1.35 -2.30
C GLN A 182 -25.03 2.45 -1.93
N LEU A 183 -24.00 2.11 -1.15
CA LEU A 183 -22.92 3.06 -0.78
C LEU A 183 -22.19 3.55 -2.03
N LEU A 184 -21.79 2.65 -2.92
CA LEU A 184 -21.07 3.02 -4.15
C LEU A 184 -21.92 3.98 -5.01
N HIS A 185 -23.21 3.72 -5.23
CA HIS A 185 -24.08 4.64 -5.95
C HIS A 185 -24.15 6.01 -5.28
N SER A 186 -24.36 6.05 -3.96
CA SER A 186 -24.46 7.32 -3.22
C SER A 186 -23.18 8.17 -3.28
N TYR A 187 -22.01 7.54 -3.35
CA TYR A 187 -20.72 8.23 -3.42
C TYR A 187 -20.34 8.65 -4.84
N LEU A 188 -20.69 7.84 -5.85
CA LEU A 188 -20.26 8.09 -7.22
C LEU A 188 -21.20 9.01 -8.00
N GLU A 189 -22.50 8.96 -7.71
CA GLU A 189 -23.49 9.76 -8.44
C GLU A 189 -23.21 11.28 -8.38
N PRO A 190 -22.84 11.88 -7.23
CA PRO A 190 -22.42 13.29 -7.20
C PRO A 190 -21.19 13.58 -8.05
N MET A 191 -20.19 12.70 -8.04
CA MET A 191 -18.96 12.87 -8.84
C MET A 191 -19.24 12.80 -10.34
N VAL A 192 -20.11 11.86 -10.77
CA VAL A 192 -20.53 11.74 -12.18
C VAL A 192 -21.27 12.99 -12.64
N LYS A 193 -22.13 13.59 -11.80
CA LYS A 193 -22.83 14.85 -12.09
C LYS A 193 -21.89 16.04 -12.29
N GLU A 194 -20.72 16.00 -11.64
CA GLU A 194 -19.67 17.02 -11.81
C GLU A 194 -18.82 16.82 -13.07
N ASP A 195 -19.10 15.80 -13.89
CA ASP A 195 -18.42 15.53 -15.16
C ASP A 195 -16.92 15.18 -14.97
N ILE A 196 -16.59 14.34 -13.96
CA ILE A 196 -15.24 13.80 -13.83
C ILE A 196 -14.93 12.86 -15.00
N ASP A 197 -13.66 12.79 -15.42
CA ASP A 197 -13.18 11.80 -16.40
C ASP A 197 -12.18 10.79 -15.81
N TYR A 198 -11.75 11.01 -14.56
CA TYR A 198 -10.96 10.06 -13.78
C TYR A 198 -11.54 9.86 -12.38
N LEU A 199 -11.57 8.60 -11.94
CA LEU A 199 -11.81 8.21 -10.55
C LEU A 199 -10.51 7.64 -9.97
N VAL A 200 -9.93 8.33 -9.00
CA VAL A 200 -8.73 7.88 -8.26
C VAL A 200 -9.15 7.09 -7.04
N LEU A 201 -8.63 5.86 -6.91
CA LEU A 201 -8.83 5.03 -5.74
C LEU A 201 -7.73 5.30 -4.71
N GLY A 202 -8.07 6.09 -3.69
CA GLY A 202 -7.18 6.52 -2.61
C GLY A 202 -7.19 5.61 -1.37
N CYS A 203 -7.53 4.34 -1.56
CA CYS A 203 -7.51 3.32 -0.51
C CYS A 203 -7.11 1.97 -1.11
N SER A 204 -6.23 1.24 -0.44
CA SER A 204 -5.73 -0.08 -0.82
C SER A 204 -6.82 -1.15 -1.00
N HIS A 205 -7.96 -0.98 -0.32
CA HIS A 205 -9.11 -1.88 -0.41
C HIS A 205 -9.94 -1.67 -1.69
N TYR A 206 -9.99 -0.46 -2.21
CA TYR A 206 -10.94 -0.09 -3.28
C TYR A 206 -10.66 -0.71 -4.65
N PRO A 207 -9.44 -1.15 -5.03
CA PRO A 207 -9.24 -1.93 -6.24
C PRO A 207 -10.11 -3.21 -6.34
N TYR A 208 -10.51 -3.78 -5.19
CA TYR A 208 -11.44 -4.93 -5.17
C TYR A 208 -12.87 -4.57 -5.58
N LEU A 209 -13.21 -3.29 -5.59
CA LEU A 209 -14.51 -2.78 -6.03
C LEU A 209 -14.54 -2.42 -7.53
N ILE A 210 -13.41 -2.50 -8.26
CA ILE A 210 -13.34 -2.13 -9.68
C ILE A 210 -14.42 -2.83 -10.53
N PRO A 211 -14.75 -4.14 -10.33
CA PRO A 211 -15.83 -4.77 -11.09
C PRO A 211 -17.20 -4.12 -10.89
N GLN A 212 -17.52 -3.65 -9.67
CA GLN A 212 -18.75 -2.95 -9.34
C GLN A 212 -18.71 -1.51 -9.86
N LEU A 213 -17.59 -0.81 -9.66
CA LEU A 213 -17.36 0.55 -10.14
C LEU A 213 -17.58 0.66 -11.66
N LYS A 214 -17.06 -0.31 -12.43
CA LYS A 214 -17.25 -0.37 -13.89
C LYS A 214 -18.71 -0.58 -14.34
N LYS A 215 -19.57 -1.12 -13.47
CA LYS A 215 -21.01 -1.27 -13.75
C LYS A 215 -21.79 0.01 -13.47
N ILE A 216 -21.29 0.84 -12.55
CA ILE A 216 -21.98 2.06 -12.10
C ILE A 216 -21.51 3.28 -12.89
N LEU A 217 -20.21 3.37 -13.17
CA LEU A 217 -19.62 4.52 -13.83
C LEU A 217 -19.83 4.50 -15.35
N PRO A 218 -20.08 5.64 -15.98
CA PRO A 218 -20.00 5.81 -17.43
C PRO A 218 -18.64 5.34 -17.98
N SER A 219 -18.62 4.76 -19.18
CA SER A 219 -17.43 4.15 -19.79
C SER A 219 -16.31 5.14 -20.13
N ASN A 220 -16.60 6.44 -20.18
CA ASN A 220 -15.62 7.52 -20.37
C ASN A 220 -14.83 7.84 -19.10
N ILE A 221 -15.29 7.43 -17.91
CA ILE A 221 -14.56 7.64 -16.64
C ILE A 221 -13.52 6.55 -16.46
N LYS A 222 -12.27 6.94 -16.37
CA LYS A 222 -11.14 6.02 -16.13
C LYS A 222 -10.93 5.85 -14.64
N ILE A 223 -10.84 4.59 -14.21
CA ILE A 223 -10.49 4.24 -12.83
C ILE A 223 -8.98 4.05 -12.76
N ILE A 224 -8.33 4.68 -11.78
CA ILE A 224 -6.89 4.58 -11.57
C ILE A 224 -6.59 4.30 -10.09
N ASP A 225 -5.63 3.43 -9.85
CA ASP A 225 -5.04 3.15 -8.53
C ASP A 225 -3.51 3.28 -8.58
N SER A 226 -2.84 3.02 -7.45
CA SER A 226 -1.40 3.22 -7.33
C SER A 226 -0.59 1.92 -7.37
N GLY A 227 -1.20 0.76 -7.58
CA GLY A 227 -0.55 -0.54 -7.45
C GLY A 227 0.68 -0.69 -8.35
N GLU A 228 0.53 -0.41 -9.65
CA GLU A 228 1.63 -0.49 -10.62
C GLU A 228 2.77 0.49 -10.31
N ALA A 229 2.45 1.71 -9.88
CA ALA A 229 3.46 2.71 -9.51
C ALA A 229 4.27 2.27 -8.28
N VAL A 230 3.63 1.69 -7.28
CA VAL A 230 4.28 1.12 -6.09
C VAL A 230 5.16 -0.06 -6.46
N ALA A 231 4.69 -0.97 -7.32
CA ALA A 231 5.48 -2.11 -7.80
C ALA A 231 6.74 -1.66 -8.54
N ARG A 232 6.63 -0.70 -9.46
CA ARG A 232 7.79 -0.12 -10.17
C ARG A 232 8.77 0.57 -9.22
N GLN A 233 8.27 1.31 -8.23
CA GLN A 233 9.16 1.96 -7.25
C GLN A 233 9.87 0.93 -6.36
N THR A 234 9.19 -0.16 -5.99
CA THR A 234 9.80 -1.28 -5.26
C THR A 234 10.94 -1.89 -6.08
N LEU A 235 10.70 -2.20 -7.36
CA LEU A 235 11.72 -2.67 -8.30
C LEU A 235 12.93 -1.72 -8.37
N ASN A 236 12.69 -0.40 -8.53
CA ASN A 236 13.75 0.58 -8.64
C ASN A 236 14.63 0.64 -7.38
N VAL A 237 14.02 0.60 -6.20
CA VAL A 237 14.76 0.65 -4.93
C VAL A 237 15.54 -0.64 -4.70
N LEU A 238 14.99 -1.81 -5.03
CA LEU A 238 15.70 -3.09 -4.94
C LEU A 238 16.89 -3.13 -5.89
N ASN A 239 16.73 -2.70 -7.14
CA ASN A 239 17.84 -2.62 -8.10
C ASN A 239 18.97 -1.72 -7.62
N ALA A 240 18.64 -0.60 -6.94
CA ALA A 240 19.64 0.35 -6.48
C ALA A 240 20.36 -0.09 -5.20
N LYS A 241 19.75 -0.91 -4.35
CA LYS A 241 20.24 -1.16 -3.00
C LYS A 241 20.63 -2.62 -2.71
N SER A 242 19.87 -3.60 -3.15
CA SER A 242 20.00 -4.98 -2.66
C SER A 242 20.10 -6.04 -3.74
N GLY A 243 19.91 -5.66 -5.02
CA GLY A 243 19.80 -6.61 -6.10
C GLY A 243 18.46 -7.39 -6.07
N LEU A 244 18.17 -8.07 -7.18
CA LEU A 244 16.95 -8.83 -7.38
C LEU A 244 17.22 -10.32 -7.41
N HIS A 245 16.28 -11.10 -6.88
CA HIS A 245 16.16 -12.52 -7.23
C HIS A 245 15.70 -12.63 -8.66
N LYS A 246 16.47 -13.36 -9.47
CA LYS A 246 16.20 -13.52 -10.91
C LYS A 246 15.66 -14.90 -11.27
N GLU A 247 15.77 -15.86 -10.35
CA GLU A 247 15.43 -17.26 -10.60
C GLU A 247 14.93 -17.93 -9.31
N GLY A 248 14.18 -19.02 -9.44
CA GLY A 248 13.71 -19.83 -8.33
C GLY A 248 12.21 -19.74 -8.08
N LYS A 249 11.78 -20.25 -6.92
CA LYS A 249 10.39 -20.14 -6.44
C LYS A 249 10.37 -19.19 -5.25
N SER A 250 9.56 -18.16 -5.36
CA SER A 250 9.34 -17.25 -4.24
C SER A 250 8.51 -17.91 -3.13
N LYS A 251 8.81 -17.54 -1.90
CA LYS A 251 8.03 -17.88 -0.73
C LYS A 251 7.17 -16.68 -0.32
N ASN A 252 5.86 -16.84 -0.42
CA ASN A 252 4.90 -15.81 -0.08
C ASN A 252 4.18 -16.18 1.22
N ILE A 253 4.38 -15.40 2.29
CA ILE A 253 3.83 -15.66 3.62
C ILE A 253 2.81 -14.57 3.94
N PHE A 254 1.63 -15.00 4.41
CA PHE A 254 0.55 -14.09 4.80
C PHE A 254 0.16 -14.30 6.25
N TYR A 255 0.12 -13.20 7.00
CA TYR A 255 -0.36 -13.16 8.36
C TYR A 255 -1.55 -12.22 8.48
N SER A 256 -2.51 -12.58 9.31
CA SER A 256 -3.60 -11.70 9.74
C SER A 256 -3.79 -11.81 11.24
N ASN A 257 -4.00 -10.69 11.90
CA ASN A 257 -4.41 -10.64 13.31
C ASN A 257 -5.94 -10.53 13.48
N GLY A 258 -6.69 -10.57 12.38
CA GLY A 258 -8.14 -10.70 12.30
C GLY A 258 -8.57 -12.11 11.87
N ASN A 259 -9.62 -12.20 11.04
CA ASN A 259 -10.08 -13.45 10.48
C ASN A 259 -9.29 -13.86 9.23
N PRO A 260 -8.43 -14.91 9.27
CA PRO A 260 -7.63 -15.31 8.13
C PRO A 260 -8.44 -15.70 6.88
N LYS A 261 -9.67 -16.20 7.06
CA LYS A 261 -10.53 -16.67 5.95
C LYS A 261 -10.90 -15.56 4.98
N VAL A 262 -11.03 -14.31 5.45
CA VAL A 262 -11.32 -13.17 4.57
C VAL A 262 -10.13 -12.91 3.64
N LEU A 263 -8.93 -12.89 4.19
CA LEU A 263 -7.71 -12.72 3.41
C LEU A 263 -7.48 -13.89 2.45
N GLU A 264 -7.74 -15.13 2.88
CA GLU A 264 -7.68 -16.32 2.00
C GLU A 264 -8.65 -16.21 0.82
N ALA A 265 -9.89 -15.75 1.07
CA ALA A 265 -10.88 -15.53 0.02
C ALA A 265 -10.45 -14.44 -0.98
N ILE A 266 -9.90 -13.32 -0.51
CA ILE A 266 -9.35 -12.23 -1.34
C ILE A 266 -8.17 -12.73 -2.21
N LEU A 267 -7.38 -13.68 -1.69
CA LEU A 267 -6.29 -14.34 -2.41
C LEU A 267 -6.76 -15.53 -3.26
N ASN A 268 -8.08 -15.69 -3.49
CA ASN A 268 -8.69 -16.79 -4.24
C ASN A 268 -8.27 -18.19 -3.73
N HIS A 269 -8.02 -18.32 -2.43
CA HIS A 269 -7.57 -19.56 -1.77
C HIS A 269 -6.25 -20.14 -2.32
N GLN A 270 -5.46 -19.34 -3.04
CA GLN A 270 -4.16 -19.77 -3.59
C GLN A 270 -3.05 -19.79 -2.55
N TYR A 271 -3.22 -19.07 -1.46
CA TYR A 271 -2.23 -18.94 -0.38
C TYR A 271 -2.88 -19.21 0.97
N LYS A 272 -2.14 -19.90 1.85
CA LYS A 272 -2.56 -20.07 3.24
C LYS A 272 -2.25 -18.81 4.03
N VAL A 273 -3.19 -18.40 4.85
CA VAL A 273 -3.04 -17.28 5.78
C VAL A 273 -2.96 -17.82 7.21
N ALA A 274 -1.88 -17.48 7.91
CA ALA A 274 -1.74 -17.84 9.30
C ALA A 274 -2.28 -16.71 10.20
N PHE A 275 -3.06 -17.08 11.22
CA PHE A 275 -3.37 -16.15 12.29
C PHE A 275 -2.09 -15.84 13.08
N LYS A 276 -1.81 -14.57 13.30
CA LYS A 276 -0.71 -14.11 14.13
C LYS A 276 -1.09 -12.81 14.83
N ASP A 277 -0.99 -12.79 16.15
CA ASP A 277 -1.11 -11.54 16.91
C ASP A 277 0.25 -10.83 16.87
N PHE A 278 0.30 -9.69 16.22
CA PHE A 278 1.48 -8.85 16.03
C PHE A 278 1.15 -7.39 16.32
#